data_2f3bef4491ce91c1b5060501a58af402
#
_entry.id   2f3bef4491ce91c1b5060501a58af402
#
_cell.length_a   1.000
_cell.length_b   1.000
_cell.length_c   1.000
_cell.angle_alpha   90.00
_cell.angle_beta   90.00
_cell.angle_gamma   90.00
#
_symmetry.space_group_name_H-M   'P 1'
#
loop_
_entity.id
_entity.type
_entity.pdbx_description
1 polymer ?
#
loop_
_entity_poly.entity_id
_entity_poly.type
_entity_poly.pdbx_seq_one_letter_code
_entity_poly.pdbx_strand_id
1 'polypeptide(L)'
;MSYDYKWKIVVIGDPGVGKTTLMLQYTEKKFQELYIPTVGVQVSVKDILLTDENNRTVKIALYIWDIAGQVRFSKIRKLFYEGANAFIIVYDLTDKETFINSSRWYKDVLDILGEEIHGCLVGNKSDLPNRVISEQSGKILADKMGLKFIETSAKTGENVDKLFFEIANKIYQTIEL
;
A
#
# COMPACT_ATOMS: atom_id res chain seq x y z
N MET A 1 12.01 16.31 17.62
CA MET A 1 12.57 16.47 16.26
C MET A 1 11.44 16.86 15.31
N SER A 2 11.63 17.91 14.50
CA SER A 2 10.62 18.30 13.51
C SER A 2 10.76 17.45 12.26
N TYR A 3 9.62 17.13 11.62
CA TYR A 3 9.57 16.55 10.29
C TYR A 3 9.32 17.66 9.27
N ASP A 4 9.91 17.53 8.09
CA ASP A 4 9.61 18.41 6.97
C ASP A 4 8.22 18.10 6.43
N TYR A 5 7.86 16.83 6.36
CA TYR A 5 6.54 16.37 5.91
C TYR A 5 5.97 15.25 6.78
N LYS A 6 4.64 15.15 6.77
CA LYS A 6 3.88 14.05 7.36
C LYS A 6 2.87 13.55 6.32
N TRP A 7 3.02 12.31 5.88
CA TRP A 7 2.15 11.76 4.84
C TRP A 7 1.39 10.54 5.33
N LYS A 8 0.14 10.49 4.93
CA LYS A 8 -0.77 9.37 5.19
C LYS A 8 -0.84 8.47 3.96
N ILE A 9 -0.55 7.19 4.14
CA ILE A 9 -0.67 6.16 3.11
C ILE A 9 -1.71 5.15 3.58
N VAL A 10 -2.78 4.96 2.82
CA VAL A 10 -3.79 3.95 3.12
C VAL A 10 -3.48 2.65 2.37
N VAL A 11 -3.58 1.53 3.08
CA VAL A 11 -3.36 0.18 2.54
C VAL A 11 -4.69 -0.55 2.54
N ILE A 12 -5.16 -0.93 1.36
CA ILE A 12 -6.48 -1.49 1.11
C ILE A 12 -6.39 -2.79 0.28
N GLY A 13 -7.45 -3.55 0.29
CA GLY A 13 -7.54 -4.86 -0.37
C GLY A 13 -8.37 -5.83 0.45
N ASP A 14 -8.62 -7.00 -0.11
CA ASP A 14 -9.42 -8.04 0.54
C ASP A 14 -8.82 -8.52 1.86
N PRO A 15 -9.63 -9.11 2.76
CA PRO A 15 -9.09 -9.76 3.95
C PRO A 15 -8.10 -10.88 3.59
N GLY A 16 -7.04 -11.03 4.37
CA GLY A 16 -6.08 -12.12 4.23
C GLY A 16 -5.04 -11.96 3.12
N VAL A 17 -5.02 -10.85 2.38
CA VAL A 17 -4.00 -10.60 1.33
C VAL A 17 -2.62 -10.21 1.91
N GLY A 18 -2.55 -9.88 3.20
CA GLY A 18 -1.30 -9.56 3.89
C GLY A 18 -1.03 -8.09 4.09
N LYS A 19 -2.05 -7.22 4.12
CA LYS A 19 -1.91 -5.76 4.36
C LYS A 19 -1.22 -5.45 5.69
N THR A 20 -1.72 -6.04 6.77
CA THR A 20 -1.15 -5.88 8.12
C THR A 20 0.28 -6.40 8.17
N THR A 21 0.53 -7.58 7.60
CA THR A 21 1.85 -8.20 7.56
C THR A 21 2.84 -7.35 6.77
N LEU A 22 2.39 -6.78 5.64
CA LEU A 22 3.20 -5.88 4.81
C LEU A 22 3.61 -4.62 5.59
N MET A 23 2.67 -4.00 6.30
CA MET A 23 2.91 -2.85 7.15
C MET A 23 3.90 -3.18 8.28
N LEU A 24 3.70 -4.28 9.00
CA LEU A 24 4.58 -4.70 10.10
C LEU A 24 5.97 -5.10 9.61
N GLN A 25 6.07 -5.75 8.45
CA GLN A 25 7.37 -6.04 7.83
C GLN A 25 8.14 -4.76 7.53
N TYR A 26 7.47 -3.73 7.00
CA TYR A 26 8.10 -2.46 6.71
C TYR A 26 8.51 -1.70 7.98
N THR A 27 7.60 -1.57 8.94
CA THR A 27 7.81 -0.71 10.12
C THR A 27 8.65 -1.36 11.20
N GLU A 28 8.50 -2.68 11.42
CA GLU A 28 9.09 -3.42 12.55
C GLU A 28 9.98 -4.59 12.14
N LYS A 29 10.08 -4.90 10.83
CA LYS A 29 10.78 -6.10 10.31
C LYS A 29 10.27 -7.40 10.93
N LYS A 30 8.95 -7.47 11.18
CA LYS A 30 8.28 -8.63 11.78
C LYS A 30 7.35 -9.30 10.79
N PHE A 31 7.27 -10.63 10.86
CA PHE A 31 6.32 -11.46 10.15
C PHE A 31 5.44 -12.22 11.15
N GLN A 32 4.12 -12.09 11.01
CA GLN A 32 3.14 -12.87 11.77
C GLN A 32 2.67 -14.07 10.94
N GLU A 33 2.98 -15.29 11.38
CA GLU A 33 2.51 -16.52 10.70
C GLU A 33 1.02 -16.75 10.90
N LEU A 34 0.49 -16.38 12.07
CA LEU A 34 -0.92 -16.54 12.38
C LEU A 34 -1.72 -15.37 11.84
N TYR A 35 -2.67 -15.65 10.96
CA TYR A 35 -3.61 -14.64 10.48
C TYR A 35 -4.60 -14.23 11.57
N ILE A 36 -4.56 -12.95 11.94
CA ILE A 36 -5.55 -12.33 12.83
C ILE A 36 -6.27 -11.25 12.02
N PRO A 37 -7.60 -11.35 11.83
CA PRO A 37 -8.34 -10.34 11.08
C PRO A 37 -8.23 -8.95 11.71
N THR A 38 -7.92 -7.94 10.88
CA THR A 38 -7.92 -6.54 11.31
C THR A 38 -9.34 -6.06 11.59
N VAL A 39 -9.55 -5.41 12.72
CA VAL A 39 -10.82 -4.79 13.08
C VAL A 39 -10.69 -3.27 12.95
N GLY A 40 -11.43 -2.69 12.00
CA GLY A 40 -11.40 -1.26 11.73
C GLY A 40 -10.13 -0.81 11.00
N VAL A 41 -9.20 -0.20 11.71
CA VAL A 41 -7.94 0.31 11.18
C VAL A 41 -6.80 0.08 12.16
N GLN A 42 -5.61 -0.19 11.64
CA GLN A 42 -4.36 -0.20 12.39
C GLN A 42 -3.40 0.82 11.77
N VAL A 43 -2.77 1.65 12.59
CA VAL A 43 -1.84 2.69 12.14
C VAL A 43 -0.45 2.41 12.66
N SER A 44 0.53 2.48 11.78
CA SER A 44 1.95 2.46 12.13
C SER A 44 2.66 3.67 11.54
N VAL A 45 3.72 4.12 12.21
CA VAL A 45 4.52 5.27 11.76
C VAL A 45 5.94 4.83 11.47
N LYS A 46 6.47 5.28 10.34
CA LYS A 46 7.87 5.07 9.93
C LYS A 46 8.51 6.38 9.53
N ASP A 47 9.64 6.68 10.13
CA ASP A 47 10.49 7.79 9.70
C ASP A 47 11.31 7.36 8.48
N ILE A 48 11.31 8.21 7.45
CA ILE A 48 12.17 8.03 6.29
C ILE A 48 12.94 9.31 5.99
N LEU A 49 14.06 9.14 5.30
CA LEU A 49 14.87 10.23 4.78
C LEU A 49 14.90 10.12 3.26
N LEU A 50 14.53 11.21 2.58
CA LEU A 50 14.76 11.36 1.15
C LEU A 50 15.87 12.38 0.92
N THR A 51 16.58 12.23 -0.19
CA THR A 51 17.52 13.24 -0.65
C THR A 51 16.92 13.91 -1.88
N ASP A 52 16.76 15.23 -1.84
CA ASP A 52 16.25 16.02 -2.96
C ASP A 52 17.32 16.25 -4.04
N GLU A 53 16.93 16.86 -5.14
CA GLU A 53 17.81 17.16 -6.27
C GLU A 53 18.96 18.14 -5.89
N ASN A 54 18.79 18.89 -4.79
CA ASN A 54 19.80 19.81 -4.25
C ASN A 54 20.67 19.17 -3.16
N ASN A 55 20.65 17.84 -3.04
CA ASN A 55 21.35 17.08 -1.99
C ASN A 55 20.91 17.44 -0.55
N ARG A 56 19.72 18.03 -0.37
CA ARG A 56 19.16 18.28 0.95
C ARG A 56 18.46 17.02 1.46
N THR A 57 18.71 16.67 2.71
CA THR A 57 17.99 15.60 3.39
C THR A 57 16.63 16.10 3.88
N VAL A 58 15.58 15.42 3.46
CA VAL A 58 14.18 15.69 3.81
C VAL A 58 13.69 14.60 4.74
N LYS A 59 13.26 14.97 5.94
CA LYS A 59 12.76 14.03 6.96
C LYS A 59 11.24 13.94 6.89
N ILE A 60 10.73 12.73 6.67
CA ILE A 60 9.30 12.46 6.47
C ILE A 60 8.81 11.42 7.47
N ALA A 61 7.67 11.70 8.11
CA ALA A 61 6.93 10.69 8.86
C ALA A 61 5.85 10.08 7.96
N LEU A 62 5.95 8.77 7.68
CA LEU A 62 4.92 8.02 6.98
C LEU A 62 3.95 7.40 7.99
N TYR A 63 2.69 7.82 7.93
CA TYR A 63 1.59 7.24 8.67
C TYR A 63 0.89 6.20 7.79
N ILE A 64 1.13 4.92 8.05
CA ILE A 64 0.60 3.82 7.26
C ILE A 64 -0.66 3.30 7.94
N TRP A 65 -1.78 3.38 7.22
CA TRP A 65 -3.11 3.03 7.68
C TRP A 65 -3.55 1.71 7.04
N ASP A 66 -3.42 0.60 7.77
CA ASP A 66 -3.94 -0.70 7.37
C ASP A 66 -5.45 -0.75 7.64
N ILE A 67 -6.25 -0.69 6.58
CA ILE A 67 -7.71 -0.61 6.68
C ILE A 67 -8.30 -2.01 6.47
N ALA A 68 -9.18 -2.42 7.39
CA ALA A 68 -9.84 -3.71 7.33
C ALA A 68 -10.57 -3.93 6.00
N GLY A 69 -10.26 -5.05 5.33
CA GLY A 69 -10.83 -5.42 4.03
C GLY A 69 -12.26 -6.00 4.11
N GLN A 70 -12.79 -6.22 5.30
CA GLN A 70 -14.10 -6.84 5.47
C GLN A 70 -15.24 -5.91 5.03
N VAL A 71 -16.26 -6.46 4.36
CA VAL A 71 -17.43 -5.74 3.85
C VAL A 71 -18.15 -4.95 4.93
N ARG A 72 -18.24 -5.48 6.16
CA ARG A 72 -18.89 -4.82 7.29
C ARG A 72 -18.33 -3.44 7.63
N PHE A 73 -17.08 -3.14 7.22
CA PHE A 73 -16.45 -1.84 7.43
C PHE A 73 -16.58 -0.88 6.25
N SER A 74 -17.31 -1.25 5.18
CA SER A 74 -17.41 -0.44 3.97
C SER A 74 -17.91 0.99 4.21
N LYS A 75 -18.89 1.16 5.11
CA LYS A 75 -19.49 2.46 5.42
C LYS A 75 -18.54 3.43 6.13
N ILE A 76 -17.58 2.91 6.90
CA ILE A 76 -16.65 3.74 7.66
C ILE A 76 -15.29 3.94 6.94
N ARG A 77 -15.02 3.18 5.86
CA ARG A 77 -13.76 3.31 5.11
C ARG A 77 -13.50 4.72 4.61
N LYS A 78 -14.56 5.43 4.19
CA LYS A 78 -14.44 6.82 3.75
C LYS A 78 -13.73 7.69 4.78
N LEU A 79 -14.08 7.56 6.06
CA LEU A 79 -13.43 8.33 7.14
C LEU A 79 -11.94 8.00 7.27
N PHE A 80 -11.56 6.76 6.99
CA PHE A 80 -10.16 6.33 7.04
C PHE A 80 -9.37 6.78 5.82
N TYR A 81 -10.02 6.98 4.66
CA TYR A 81 -9.36 7.46 3.44
C TYR A 81 -9.06 8.96 3.46
N GLU A 82 -9.89 9.75 4.14
CA GLU A 82 -9.75 11.21 4.15
C GLU A 82 -8.33 11.66 4.55
N GLY A 83 -7.78 12.62 3.79
CA GLY A 83 -6.46 13.16 4.02
C GLY A 83 -5.30 12.25 3.60
N ALA A 84 -5.57 11.15 2.90
CA ALA A 84 -4.50 10.30 2.36
C ALA A 84 -3.72 11.02 1.25
N ASN A 85 -2.39 10.87 1.28
CA ASN A 85 -1.49 11.38 0.24
C ASN A 85 -1.23 10.33 -0.85
N ALA A 86 -1.40 9.06 -0.51
CA ALA A 86 -1.28 7.94 -1.45
C ALA A 86 -2.05 6.71 -0.94
N PHE A 87 -2.24 5.73 -1.84
CA PHE A 87 -2.85 4.45 -1.50
C PHE A 87 -2.07 3.26 -2.08
N ILE A 88 -2.24 2.12 -1.43
CA ILE A 88 -1.71 0.83 -1.88
C ILE A 88 -2.87 -0.15 -1.94
N ILE A 89 -3.10 -0.75 -3.11
CA ILE A 89 -4.05 -1.86 -3.28
C ILE A 89 -3.26 -3.16 -3.27
N VAL A 90 -3.56 -4.05 -2.33
CA VAL A 90 -2.88 -5.33 -2.18
C VAL A 90 -3.81 -6.47 -2.59
N TYR A 91 -3.31 -7.37 -3.42
CA TYR A 91 -3.93 -8.66 -3.70
C TYR A 91 -2.95 -9.80 -3.42
N ASP A 92 -3.48 -11.00 -3.30
CA ASP A 92 -2.73 -12.23 -3.06
C ASP A 92 -2.43 -12.93 -4.40
N LEU A 93 -1.17 -13.13 -4.73
CA LEU A 93 -0.74 -13.81 -5.96
C LEU A 93 -1.24 -15.26 -6.07
N THR A 94 -1.69 -15.84 -4.96
CA THR A 94 -2.23 -17.20 -4.90
C THR A 94 -3.75 -17.27 -4.91
N ASP A 95 -4.43 -16.10 -4.95
CA ASP A 95 -5.89 -16.01 -4.89
C ASP A 95 -6.44 -15.08 -5.99
N LYS A 96 -7.04 -15.72 -7.00
CA LYS A 96 -7.60 -15.02 -8.17
C LYS A 96 -8.73 -14.04 -7.81
N GLU A 97 -9.51 -14.35 -6.79
CA GLU A 97 -10.63 -13.50 -6.38
C GLU A 97 -10.12 -12.14 -5.86
N THR A 98 -9.07 -12.15 -5.04
CA THR A 98 -8.46 -10.92 -4.52
C THR A 98 -7.88 -10.04 -5.62
N PHE A 99 -7.35 -10.65 -6.69
CA PHE A 99 -6.88 -9.93 -7.88
C PHE A 99 -8.05 -9.28 -8.63
N ILE A 100 -9.13 -10.00 -8.88
CA ILE A 100 -10.34 -9.47 -9.53
C ILE A 100 -10.92 -8.32 -8.71
N ASN A 101 -10.97 -8.44 -7.39
CA ASN A 101 -11.52 -7.43 -6.49
C ASN A 101 -10.67 -6.14 -6.42
N SER A 102 -9.41 -6.17 -6.89
CA SER A 102 -8.56 -4.97 -6.95
C SER A 102 -9.21 -3.82 -7.72
N SER A 103 -9.97 -4.11 -8.77
CA SER A 103 -10.70 -3.09 -9.54
C SER A 103 -11.80 -2.40 -8.73
N ARG A 104 -12.44 -3.13 -7.82
CA ARG A 104 -13.45 -2.56 -6.90
C ARG A 104 -12.79 -1.68 -5.85
N TRP A 105 -11.66 -2.11 -5.29
CA TRP A 105 -10.88 -1.30 -4.37
C TRP A 105 -10.38 -0.01 -5.01
N TYR A 106 -9.91 -0.09 -6.25
CA TYR A 106 -9.50 1.08 -7.02
C TYR A 106 -10.65 2.07 -7.21
N LYS A 107 -11.83 1.59 -7.63
CA LYS A 107 -13.01 2.44 -7.75
C LYS A 107 -13.41 3.08 -6.41
N ASP A 108 -13.43 2.30 -5.33
CA ASP A 108 -13.78 2.78 -3.98
C ASP A 108 -12.87 3.95 -3.54
N VAL A 109 -11.58 3.85 -3.78
CA VAL A 109 -10.63 4.91 -3.43
C VAL A 109 -10.78 6.14 -4.30
N LEU A 110 -11.00 5.99 -5.61
CA LEU A 110 -11.20 7.12 -6.52
C LEU A 110 -12.48 7.89 -6.23
N ASP A 111 -13.56 7.20 -5.90
CA ASP A 111 -14.84 7.82 -5.55
C ASP A 111 -14.72 8.72 -4.31
N ILE A 112 -13.75 8.46 -3.43
CA ILE A 112 -13.53 9.20 -2.19
C ILE A 112 -12.42 10.24 -2.31
N LEU A 113 -11.29 9.87 -2.91
CA LEU A 113 -10.06 10.67 -2.93
C LEU A 113 -9.82 11.40 -4.27
N GLY A 114 -10.55 11.04 -5.33
CA GLY A 114 -10.37 11.59 -6.67
C GLY A 114 -9.25 10.92 -7.46
N GLU A 115 -9.08 11.33 -8.71
CA GLU A 115 -8.21 10.67 -9.69
C GLU A 115 -6.73 11.12 -9.61
N GLU A 116 -6.45 12.23 -8.93
CA GLU A 116 -5.10 12.80 -8.86
C GLU A 116 -4.23 12.17 -7.77
N ILE A 117 -4.79 11.31 -6.94
CA ILE A 117 -4.04 10.67 -5.85
C ILE A 117 -3.07 9.59 -6.37
N HIS A 118 -1.87 9.55 -5.84
CA HIS A 118 -0.87 8.54 -6.18
C HIS A 118 -1.22 7.18 -5.60
N GLY A 119 -1.00 6.12 -6.37
CA GLY A 119 -1.25 4.76 -5.91
C GLY A 119 -0.32 3.72 -6.51
N CYS A 120 -0.33 2.55 -5.88
CA CYS A 120 0.41 1.38 -6.31
C CYS A 120 -0.46 0.13 -6.20
N LEU A 121 -0.41 -0.74 -7.23
CA LEU A 121 -0.99 -2.08 -7.19
C LEU A 121 0.10 -3.08 -6.76
N VAL A 122 -0.19 -3.86 -5.74
CA VAL A 122 0.77 -4.79 -5.13
C VAL A 122 0.26 -6.22 -5.20
N GLY A 123 1.02 -7.09 -5.87
CA GLY A 123 0.86 -8.55 -5.78
C GLY A 123 1.72 -9.09 -4.64
N ASN A 124 1.10 -9.43 -3.52
CA ASN A 124 1.80 -9.94 -2.34
C ASN A 124 1.88 -11.46 -2.32
N LYS A 125 2.72 -12.00 -1.45
CA LYS A 125 3.03 -13.42 -1.25
C LYS A 125 3.80 -14.04 -2.42
N SER A 126 4.75 -13.28 -3.00
CA SER A 126 5.64 -13.74 -4.08
C SER A 126 6.51 -14.95 -3.70
N ASP A 127 6.70 -15.19 -2.41
CA ASP A 127 7.42 -16.34 -1.85
C ASP A 127 6.68 -17.67 -1.96
N LEU A 128 5.35 -17.64 -2.16
CA LEU A 128 4.54 -18.86 -2.21
C LEU A 128 4.62 -19.56 -3.59
N PRO A 129 4.76 -20.90 -3.62
CA PRO A 129 4.94 -21.65 -4.87
C PRO A 129 3.64 -21.85 -5.67
N ASN A 130 2.47 -21.68 -5.03
CA ASN A 130 1.15 -21.91 -5.62
C ASN A 130 0.54 -20.64 -6.24
N ARG A 131 1.37 -19.80 -6.81
CA ARG A 131 0.95 -18.61 -7.57
C ARG A 131 -0.05 -18.97 -8.67
N VAL A 132 -1.11 -18.18 -8.81
CA VAL A 132 -2.13 -18.31 -9.87
C VAL A 132 -2.25 -17.04 -10.72
N ILE A 133 -1.69 -15.92 -10.29
CA ILE A 133 -1.66 -14.67 -11.04
C ILE A 133 -0.24 -14.41 -11.54
N SER A 134 -0.09 -14.25 -12.86
CA SER A 134 1.20 -13.92 -13.46
C SER A 134 1.59 -12.47 -13.21
N GLU A 135 2.89 -12.17 -13.22
CA GLU A 135 3.42 -10.81 -13.16
C GLU A 135 2.86 -9.95 -14.30
N GLN A 136 2.76 -10.51 -15.50
CA GLN A 136 2.21 -9.83 -16.67
C GLN A 136 0.75 -9.40 -16.45
N SER A 137 -0.09 -10.25 -15.85
CA SER A 137 -1.48 -9.90 -15.53
C SER A 137 -1.56 -8.74 -14.54
N GLY A 138 -0.68 -8.71 -13.53
CA GLY A 138 -0.57 -7.61 -12.58
C GLY A 138 -0.17 -6.29 -13.25
N LYS A 139 0.83 -6.32 -14.12
CA LYS A 139 1.28 -5.14 -14.89
C LYS A 139 0.17 -4.60 -15.79
N ILE A 140 -0.53 -5.46 -16.52
CA ILE A 140 -1.65 -5.05 -17.39
C ILE A 140 -2.76 -4.37 -16.57
N LEU A 141 -3.12 -4.92 -15.41
CA LEU A 141 -4.14 -4.34 -14.56
C LEU A 141 -3.70 -2.98 -14.01
N ALA A 142 -2.47 -2.87 -13.54
CA ALA A 142 -1.90 -1.62 -13.03
C ALA A 142 -1.86 -0.53 -14.12
N ASP A 143 -1.44 -0.88 -15.34
CA ASP A 143 -1.42 0.04 -16.48
C ASP A 143 -2.82 0.59 -16.80
N LYS A 144 -3.84 -0.28 -16.78
CA LYS A 144 -5.24 0.14 -16.97
C LYS A 144 -5.73 1.11 -15.89
N MET A 145 -5.19 1.00 -14.68
CA MET A 145 -5.51 1.88 -13.55
C MET A 145 -4.62 3.13 -13.49
N GLY A 146 -3.60 3.24 -14.35
CA GLY A 146 -2.60 4.30 -14.26
C GLY A 146 -1.74 4.20 -13.00
N LEU A 147 -1.58 3.01 -12.44
CA LEU A 147 -0.84 2.75 -11.21
C LEU A 147 0.52 2.10 -11.49
N LYS A 148 1.46 2.32 -10.57
CA LYS A 148 2.68 1.53 -10.51
C LYS A 148 2.37 0.11 -10.04
N PHE A 149 3.12 -0.87 -10.54
CA PHE A 149 2.99 -2.28 -10.14
C PHE A 149 4.26 -2.76 -9.46
N ILE A 150 4.10 -3.52 -8.38
CA ILE A 150 5.20 -4.20 -7.71
C ILE A 150 4.71 -5.51 -7.06
N GLU A 151 5.53 -6.54 -7.11
CA GLU A 151 5.32 -7.77 -6.35
C GLU A 151 6.14 -7.74 -5.07
N THR A 152 5.55 -8.20 -3.97
CA THR A 152 6.16 -8.21 -2.65
C THR A 152 6.04 -9.56 -1.96
N SER A 153 6.94 -9.82 -1.04
CA SER A 153 6.76 -10.83 0.01
C SER A 153 6.85 -10.17 1.38
N ALA A 154 5.72 -10.06 2.06
CA ALA A 154 5.72 -9.59 3.44
C ALA A 154 6.44 -10.57 4.38
N LYS A 155 6.58 -11.84 3.98
CA LYS A 155 7.33 -12.86 4.73
C LYS A 155 8.84 -12.66 4.64
N THR A 156 9.37 -12.55 3.43
CA THR A 156 10.83 -12.42 3.20
C THR A 156 11.33 -10.98 3.26
N GLY A 157 10.44 -10.00 3.12
CA GLY A 157 10.77 -8.59 3.00
C GLY A 157 11.04 -8.14 1.55
N GLU A 158 10.96 -9.05 0.57
CA GLU A 158 11.23 -8.73 -0.83
C GLU A 158 10.36 -7.56 -1.32
N ASN A 159 11.01 -6.53 -1.86
CA ASN A 159 10.41 -5.31 -2.41
C ASN A 159 9.56 -4.47 -1.43
N VAL A 160 9.54 -4.79 -0.14
CA VAL A 160 8.71 -4.06 0.83
C VAL A 160 9.27 -2.64 1.04
N ASP A 161 10.56 -2.51 1.34
CA ASP A 161 11.19 -1.18 1.50
C ASP A 161 11.13 -0.37 0.20
N LYS A 162 11.34 -1.02 -0.95
CA LYS A 162 11.23 -0.40 -2.27
C LYS A 162 9.84 0.18 -2.53
N LEU A 163 8.78 -0.56 -2.20
CA LEU A 163 7.39 -0.10 -2.36
C LEU A 163 7.14 1.25 -1.68
N PHE A 164 7.45 1.32 -0.39
CA PHE A 164 7.19 2.54 0.39
C PHE A 164 8.12 3.69 0.01
N PHE A 165 9.36 3.40 -0.34
CA PHE A 165 10.30 4.41 -0.84
C PHE A 165 9.81 5.03 -2.16
N GLU A 166 9.36 4.21 -3.11
CA GLU A 166 8.88 4.70 -4.41
C GLU A 166 7.61 5.54 -4.28
N ILE A 167 6.69 5.16 -3.38
CA ILE A 167 5.49 5.95 -3.10
C ILE A 167 5.87 7.30 -2.48
N ALA A 168 6.72 7.30 -1.47
CA ALA A 168 7.17 8.52 -0.82
C ALA A 168 7.89 9.45 -1.80
N ASN A 169 8.77 8.92 -2.63
CA ASN A 169 9.47 9.69 -3.64
C ASN A 169 8.50 10.30 -4.68
N LYS A 170 7.48 9.55 -5.08
CA LYS A 170 6.45 10.04 -6.00
C LYS A 170 5.64 11.19 -5.41
N ILE A 171 5.24 11.10 -4.14
CA ILE A 171 4.56 12.20 -3.44
C ILE A 171 5.47 13.42 -3.39
N TYR A 172 6.74 13.24 -3.03
CA TYR A 172 7.71 14.34 -2.93
C TYR A 172 7.89 15.09 -4.25
N GLN A 173 8.10 14.37 -5.34
CA GLN A 173 8.25 14.94 -6.68
C GLN A 173 7.04 15.80 -7.11
N THR A 174 5.84 15.48 -6.63
CA THR A 174 4.63 16.25 -6.99
C THR A 174 4.51 17.56 -6.18
N ILE A 175 5.12 17.63 -5.02
CA ILE A 175 5.10 18.84 -4.17
C ILE A 175 6.15 19.85 -4.62
N GLU A 176 7.25 19.40 -5.19
CA GLU A 176 8.36 20.25 -5.66
C GLU A 176 8.11 20.87 -7.06
N LEU A 177 7.00 20.50 -7.74
CA LEU A 177 6.56 21.09 -9.00
C LEU A 177 5.64 22.29 -8.77
#